data_e3cd6796986b7ab6ebac79abf6e2d66d
#
_entry.id   e3cd6796986b7ab6ebac79abf6e2d66d
#
_cell.length_a   1.000
_cell.length_b   1.000
_cell.length_c   1.000
_cell.angle_alpha   90.00
_cell.angle_beta   90.00
_cell.angle_gamma   90.00
#
_symmetry.space_group_name_H-M   'P 1'
#
loop_
_entity.id
_entity.type
_entity.pdbx_description
1 polymer ?
#
loop_
_entity_poly.entity_id
_entity_poly.type
_entity_poly.pdbx_seq_one_letter_code
_entity_poly.pdbx_strand_id
1 'polypeptide(L)'
;FLALCLADNENAYTTTCEIRGNAGGTLDMLARNDYRIFKALFDFNIETLEPAVMWKELADYRPSNQESRVFNRRIRDRIVDLAVLLEKSADETEFQSHMAAFYGEYGVGKFGLNKAFRIIEKEDEHQFIIDPIINVEHVYFKDIVGYEAQKKKLIENTEAFISGKEANNVLLFGDAGTGKSSSVKAILNEYYGQGLRMIEVYKHQFKALSEVLEQVKDRNYKFIIYMDDLSFEEYELEYKYLKAILEGGLGKRPKNVLIYATSNRRHLIREKFSDKRELDDDLHNNDTVQEKLSLAARFGVTIYYGSPDKF
;
A
#
# COMPACT_ATOMS: atom_id res chain seq x y z
N PHE A 1 -7.84 11.46 20.87
CA PHE A 1 -8.42 10.14 20.73
C PHE A 1 -9.60 10.13 19.74
N LEU A 2 -10.66 10.94 19.96
CA LEU A 2 -11.85 10.99 19.07
C LEU A 2 -11.49 11.29 17.62
N ALA A 3 -10.57 12.24 17.36
CA ALA A 3 -10.12 12.55 15.99
C ALA A 3 -9.48 11.34 15.30
N LEU A 4 -8.72 10.53 16.04
CA LEU A 4 -8.15 9.29 15.51
C LEU A 4 -9.25 8.27 15.19
N CYS A 5 -10.21 8.08 16.08
CA CYS A 5 -11.34 7.17 15.84
C CYS A 5 -12.15 7.60 14.60
N LEU A 6 -12.38 8.90 14.41
CA LEU A 6 -13.07 9.43 13.24
C LEU A 6 -12.26 9.24 11.95
N ALA A 7 -10.95 9.49 11.99
CA ALA A 7 -10.06 9.30 10.84
C ALA A 7 -9.94 7.82 10.42
N ASP A 8 -10.01 6.89 11.38
CA ASP A 8 -9.90 5.44 11.14
C ASP A 8 -11.25 4.78 10.79
N ASN A 9 -12.36 5.47 11.01
CA ASN A 9 -13.70 4.91 10.77
C ASN A 9 -14.01 4.84 9.28
N GLU A 10 -14.13 3.64 8.74
CA GLU A 10 -14.46 3.37 7.35
C GLU A 10 -15.93 2.99 7.21
N ASN A 11 -16.71 3.85 6.52
CA ASN A 11 -18.13 3.65 6.24
C ASN A 11 -18.52 4.27 4.90
N ALA A 12 -19.78 4.13 4.49
CA ALA A 12 -20.26 4.62 3.20
C ALA A 12 -20.05 6.14 3.02
N TYR A 13 -20.23 6.94 4.07
CA TYR A 13 -20.02 8.39 4.02
C TYR A 13 -18.53 8.72 3.82
N THR A 14 -17.67 8.17 4.68
CA THR A 14 -16.23 8.47 4.69
C THR A 14 -15.56 8.01 3.40
N THR A 15 -15.93 6.82 2.89
CA THR A 15 -15.43 6.31 1.60
C THR A 15 -15.91 7.16 0.43
N THR A 16 -17.15 7.68 0.48
CA THR A 16 -17.64 8.59 -0.56
C THR A 16 -16.88 9.92 -0.53
N CYS A 17 -16.58 10.47 0.66
CA CYS A 17 -15.78 11.68 0.78
C CYS A 17 -14.35 11.46 0.24
N GLU A 18 -13.73 10.30 0.51
CA GLU A 18 -12.42 9.93 -0.06
C GLU A 18 -12.43 9.97 -1.59
N ILE A 19 -13.47 9.42 -2.22
CA ILE A 19 -13.51 9.24 -3.67
C ILE A 19 -13.99 10.52 -4.40
N ARG A 20 -14.91 11.27 -3.79
CA ARG A 20 -15.64 12.39 -4.44
C ARG A 20 -15.43 13.75 -3.77
N GLY A 21 -14.75 13.82 -2.65
CA GLY A 21 -14.55 15.03 -1.85
C GLY A 21 -15.73 15.34 -0.92
N ASN A 22 -16.95 14.97 -1.28
CA ASN A 22 -18.14 15.05 -0.40
C ASN A 22 -19.15 13.95 -0.76
N ALA A 23 -20.05 13.63 0.17
CA ALA A 23 -21.06 12.62 -0.06
C ALA A 23 -22.31 13.19 -0.72
N GLY A 24 -22.85 14.29 -0.21
CA GLY A 24 -24.10 14.90 -0.64
C GLY A 24 -25.35 14.10 -0.29
N GLY A 25 -26.51 14.72 -0.48
CA GLY A 25 -27.81 14.09 -0.33
C GLY A 25 -28.13 13.56 1.08
N THR A 26 -28.88 12.45 1.13
CA THR A 26 -29.34 11.85 2.41
C THR A 26 -28.18 11.34 3.26
N LEU A 27 -27.12 10.83 2.64
CA LEU A 27 -25.95 10.33 3.35
C LEU A 27 -25.22 11.45 4.11
N ASP A 28 -25.14 12.63 3.50
CA ASP A 28 -24.60 13.84 4.12
C ASP A 28 -25.42 14.30 5.30
N MET A 29 -26.75 14.25 5.18
CA MET A 29 -27.68 14.60 6.27
C MET A 29 -27.56 13.65 7.46
N LEU A 30 -27.42 12.35 7.21
CA LEU A 30 -27.25 11.34 8.26
C LEU A 30 -25.92 11.57 8.98
N ALA A 31 -24.83 11.75 8.25
CA ALA A 31 -23.53 12.02 8.81
C ALA A 31 -23.51 13.31 9.64
N ARG A 32 -24.23 14.35 9.22
CA ARG A 32 -24.34 15.61 9.98
C ARG A 32 -24.96 15.39 11.36
N ASN A 33 -25.97 14.53 11.46
CA ASN A 33 -26.53 14.21 12.77
C ASN A 33 -25.51 13.55 13.70
N ASP A 34 -24.68 12.66 13.17
CA ASP A 34 -23.62 12.02 13.94
C ASP A 34 -22.53 13.05 14.31
N TYR A 35 -22.15 13.93 13.39
CA TYR A 35 -21.17 14.99 13.66
C TYR A 35 -21.67 16.01 14.69
N ARG A 36 -22.97 16.25 14.80
CA ARG A 36 -23.54 17.05 15.89
C ARG A 36 -23.24 16.42 17.26
N ILE A 37 -23.34 15.08 17.33
CA ILE A 37 -23.02 14.34 18.55
C ILE A 37 -21.52 14.41 18.85
N PHE A 38 -20.68 14.20 17.84
CA PHE A 38 -19.22 14.29 18.00
C PHE A 38 -18.77 15.70 18.36
N LYS A 39 -19.36 16.74 17.76
CA LYS A 39 -19.07 18.14 18.15
C LYS A 39 -19.41 18.40 19.60
N ALA A 40 -20.56 17.94 20.05
CA ALA A 40 -20.93 18.05 21.47
C ALA A 40 -19.95 17.31 22.39
N LEU A 41 -19.39 16.17 21.96
CA LEU A 41 -18.33 15.47 22.70
C LEU A 41 -16.99 16.22 22.73
N PHE A 42 -16.64 16.93 21.64
CA PHE A 42 -15.45 17.79 21.62
C PHE A 42 -15.60 19.01 22.51
N ASP A 43 -16.82 19.58 22.60
CA ASP A 43 -17.13 20.74 23.44
C ASP A 43 -17.35 20.37 24.91
N PHE A 44 -17.47 19.06 25.19
CA PHE A 44 -17.80 18.60 26.52
C PHE A 44 -16.66 18.86 27.50
N ASN A 45 -16.94 19.66 28.54
CA ASN A 45 -15.99 19.87 29.62
C ASN A 45 -16.02 18.65 30.58
N ILE A 46 -14.99 17.81 30.49
CA ILE A 46 -14.82 16.60 31.30
C ILE A 46 -14.75 16.91 32.82
N GLU A 47 -14.36 18.12 33.19
CA GLU A 47 -14.30 18.55 34.59
C GLU A 47 -15.69 18.67 35.25
N THR A 48 -16.74 18.70 34.41
CA THR A 48 -18.15 18.70 34.94
C THR A 48 -18.62 17.33 35.37
N LEU A 49 -17.92 16.26 35.01
CA LEU A 49 -18.16 14.94 35.57
C LEU A 49 -17.68 14.92 37.03
N GLU A 50 -18.48 14.33 37.94
CA GLU A 50 -18.17 14.27 39.38
C GLU A 50 -16.70 13.90 39.64
N PRO A 51 -16.11 14.47 40.74
CA PRO A 51 -14.67 14.45 40.93
C PRO A 51 -14.13 13.07 41.29
N ALA A 52 -14.15 12.16 40.36
CA ALA A 52 -13.23 11.05 40.37
C ALA A 52 -11.83 11.60 40.09
N VAL A 53 -10.92 11.42 40.99
CA VAL A 53 -9.55 11.94 41.07
C VAL A 53 -8.73 11.84 39.77
N MET A 54 -9.14 11.01 38.82
CA MET A 54 -8.41 10.74 37.58
C MET A 54 -8.61 11.76 36.45
N TRP A 55 -9.68 12.58 36.45
CA TRP A 55 -9.97 13.50 35.33
C TRP A 55 -8.98 14.65 35.24
N LYS A 56 -8.51 15.15 36.38
CA LYS A 56 -7.53 16.21 36.44
C LYS A 56 -6.17 15.74 35.93
N GLU A 57 -5.79 14.53 36.25
CA GLU A 57 -4.55 13.90 35.73
C GLU A 57 -4.61 13.62 34.24
N LEU A 58 -5.79 13.30 33.68
CA LEU A 58 -6.01 13.11 32.26
C LEU A 58 -5.99 14.45 31.49
N ALA A 59 -6.58 15.50 32.04
CA ALA A 59 -6.56 16.84 31.44
C ALA A 59 -5.15 17.45 31.46
N ASP A 60 -4.38 17.18 32.54
CA ASP A 60 -3.00 17.62 32.68
C ASP A 60 -1.97 16.62 32.12
N TYR A 61 -2.43 15.57 31.44
CA TYR A 61 -1.53 14.56 30.87
C TYR A 61 -0.52 15.19 29.91
N ARG A 62 0.72 15.22 30.34
CA ARG A 62 1.85 15.59 29.50
C ARG A 62 2.66 14.36 29.17
N PRO A 63 2.84 14.01 27.90
CA PRO A 63 3.68 12.90 27.55
C PRO A 63 5.09 13.14 28.13
N SER A 64 5.54 12.25 29.00
CA SER A 64 6.85 12.35 29.66
C SER A 64 8.02 12.11 28.71
N ASN A 65 7.74 11.76 27.47
CA ASN A 65 8.73 11.29 26.52
C ASN A 65 9.20 12.41 25.60
N GLN A 66 10.52 12.43 25.40
CA GLN A 66 11.15 13.16 24.34
C GLN A 66 10.44 12.92 23.01
N GLU A 67 10.48 13.89 22.12
CA GLU A 67 9.93 13.76 20.77
C GLU A 67 10.33 12.42 20.16
N SER A 68 9.34 11.65 19.73
CA SER A 68 9.60 10.39 19.03
C SER A 68 10.40 10.70 17.76
N ARG A 69 11.60 10.18 17.70
CA ARG A 69 12.42 10.20 16.48
C ARG A 69 11.90 9.17 15.45
N VAL A 70 10.84 8.44 15.81
CA VAL A 70 10.26 7.39 15.01
C VAL A 70 9.23 7.96 14.04
N PHE A 71 9.21 7.49 12.91
CA PHE A 71 8.69 7.83 11.59
C PHE A 71 7.16 7.96 11.43
N ASN A 72 6.37 7.68 12.44
CA ASN A 72 4.92 7.93 12.42
C ASN A 72 4.54 9.35 12.88
N ARG A 73 5.50 10.25 13.01
CA ARG A 73 5.27 11.64 13.38
C ARG A 73 4.26 12.30 12.45
N ARG A 74 4.34 12.04 11.15
CA ARG A 74 3.43 12.63 10.15
C ARG A 74 1.97 12.23 10.37
N ILE A 75 1.69 10.98 10.72
CA ILE A 75 0.33 10.52 11.01
C ILE A 75 -0.17 11.18 12.29
N ARG A 76 0.63 11.15 13.34
CA ARG A 76 0.32 11.81 14.61
C ARG A 76 0.04 13.30 14.41
N ASP A 77 0.91 13.99 13.69
CA ASP A 77 0.78 15.42 13.46
C ASP A 77 -0.51 15.75 12.70
N ARG A 78 -0.85 14.99 11.65
CA ARG A 78 -2.14 15.13 10.92
C ARG A 78 -3.36 14.91 11.84
N ILE A 79 -3.32 13.93 12.71
CA ILE A 79 -4.42 13.66 13.65
C ILE A 79 -4.51 14.75 14.71
N VAL A 80 -3.38 15.28 15.17
CA VAL A 80 -3.37 16.43 16.12
C VAL A 80 -3.91 17.67 15.44
N ASP A 81 -3.47 17.98 14.21
CA ASP A 81 -3.97 19.12 13.44
C ASP A 81 -5.49 18.99 13.17
N LEU A 82 -5.96 17.78 12.80
CA LEU A 82 -7.38 17.50 12.67
C LEU A 82 -8.11 17.75 13.99
N ALA A 83 -7.60 17.25 15.12
CA ALA A 83 -8.22 17.43 16.42
C ALA A 83 -8.40 18.92 16.76
N VAL A 84 -7.37 19.74 16.48
CA VAL A 84 -7.43 21.20 16.71
C VAL A 84 -8.46 21.89 15.78
N LEU A 85 -8.57 21.45 14.51
CA LEU A 85 -9.58 21.96 13.59
C LEU A 85 -11.00 21.61 14.05
N LEU A 86 -11.21 20.37 14.46
CA LEU A 86 -12.50 19.88 14.93
C LEU A 86 -12.95 20.58 16.23
N GLU A 87 -12.04 20.79 17.16
CA GLU A 87 -12.28 21.54 18.40
C GLU A 87 -12.76 22.96 18.11
N LYS A 88 -12.10 23.65 17.16
CA LYS A 88 -12.39 25.04 16.80
C LYS A 88 -13.61 25.21 15.91
N SER A 89 -14.20 24.17 15.39
CA SER A 89 -15.38 24.24 14.53
C SER A 89 -16.52 24.94 15.27
N ALA A 90 -17.18 25.90 14.63
CA ALA A 90 -18.26 26.69 15.23
C ALA A 90 -19.53 25.85 15.43
N ASP A 91 -19.79 24.90 14.50
CA ASP A 91 -20.98 24.05 14.50
C ASP A 91 -20.70 22.68 13.85
N GLU A 92 -21.72 21.86 13.79
CA GLU A 92 -21.65 20.53 13.15
C GLU A 92 -21.42 20.61 11.64
N THR A 93 -21.76 21.68 10.99
CA THR A 93 -21.59 21.86 9.54
C THR A 93 -20.12 22.10 9.20
N GLU A 94 -19.47 22.97 9.98
CA GLU A 94 -18.04 23.22 9.83
C GLU A 94 -17.22 21.98 10.25
N PHE A 95 -17.63 21.31 11.32
CA PHE A 95 -17.03 20.04 11.76
C PHE A 95 -17.10 18.98 10.63
N GLN A 96 -18.27 18.80 10.02
CA GLN A 96 -18.46 17.89 8.89
C GLN A 96 -17.59 18.29 7.68
N SER A 97 -17.46 19.59 7.41
CA SER A 97 -16.64 20.11 6.30
C SER A 97 -15.16 19.78 6.53
N HIS A 98 -14.64 19.96 7.73
CA HIS A 98 -13.27 19.60 8.08
C HIS A 98 -13.02 18.10 7.94
N MET A 99 -13.97 17.26 8.38
CA MET A 99 -13.88 15.82 8.22
C MET A 99 -13.91 15.39 6.74
N ALA A 100 -14.81 15.96 5.94
CA ALA A 100 -14.88 15.65 4.51
C ALA A 100 -13.61 16.06 3.77
N ALA A 101 -13.04 17.22 4.09
CA ALA A 101 -11.77 17.69 3.54
C ALA A 101 -10.62 16.76 3.94
N PHE A 102 -10.57 16.33 5.20
CA PHE A 102 -9.57 15.38 5.68
C PHE A 102 -9.64 14.05 4.93
N TYR A 103 -10.84 13.48 4.76
CA TYR A 103 -11.02 12.23 4.01
C TYR A 103 -10.66 12.38 2.53
N GLY A 104 -10.99 13.51 1.91
CA GLY A 104 -10.64 13.77 0.52
C GLY A 104 -9.12 13.94 0.29
N GLU A 105 -8.42 14.54 1.26
CA GLU A 105 -6.98 14.79 1.16
C GLU A 105 -6.13 13.58 1.58
N TYR A 106 -6.45 12.97 2.72
CA TYR A 106 -5.62 11.93 3.32
C TYR A 106 -6.19 10.52 3.16
N GLY A 107 -7.49 10.42 2.84
CA GLY A 107 -8.24 9.19 2.76
C GLY A 107 -8.74 8.66 4.10
N VAL A 108 -9.28 7.47 4.07
CA VAL A 108 -10.04 6.88 5.17
C VAL A 108 -9.40 5.60 5.67
N GLY A 109 -9.52 5.38 6.96
CA GLY A 109 -9.18 4.12 7.61
C GLY A 109 -7.72 3.75 7.48
N LYS A 110 -7.45 2.46 7.48
CA LYS A 110 -6.08 1.93 7.44
C LYS A 110 -5.24 2.45 6.26
N PHE A 111 -5.86 2.67 5.09
CA PHE A 111 -5.14 3.15 3.90
C PHE A 111 -4.81 4.66 3.98
N GLY A 112 -5.62 5.45 4.66
CA GLY A 112 -5.31 6.86 4.95
C GLY A 112 -4.15 7.00 5.91
N LEU A 113 -4.12 6.18 6.95
CA LEU A 113 -3.17 6.28 8.05
C LEU A 113 -1.82 5.57 7.78
N ASN A 114 -1.77 4.57 6.90
CA ASN A 114 -0.58 3.75 6.70
C ASN A 114 -0.12 3.72 5.24
N LYS A 115 1.18 3.51 5.02
CA LYS A 115 1.79 3.46 3.69
C LYS A 115 2.06 2.06 3.16
N ALA A 116 2.28 1.09 4.07
CA ALA A 116 2.60 -0.29 3.73
C ALA A 116 1.70 -1.27 4.44
N PHE A 117 1.44 -2.38 3.78
CA PHE A 117 0.54 -3.42 4.23
C PHE A 117 1.09 -4.80 3.89
N ARG A 118 0.59 -5.80 4.58
CA ARG A 118 0.80 -7.23 4.28
C ARG A 118 -0.54 -7.95 4.25
N ILE A 119 -0.55 -9.16 3.73
CA ILE A 119 -1.72 -10.01 3.77
C ILE A 119 -1.64 -10.92 4.99
N ILE A 120 -2.74 -11.03 5.74
CA ILE A 120 -2.90 -11.98 6.84
C ILE A 120 -4.10 -12.86 6.49
N GLU A 121 -3.94 -14.18 6.61
CA GLU A 121 -5.03 -15.14 6.54
C GLU A 121 -5.66 -15.31 7.93
N LYS A 122 -6.94 -15.03 8.08
CA LYS A 122 -7.70 -15.35 9.29
C LYS A 122 -8.10 -16.82 9.22
N GLU A 123 -7.53 -17.64 10.08
CA GLU A 123 -7.75 -19.09 10.11
C GLU A 123 -9.22 -19.46 10.31
N ASP A 124 -9.96 -18.71 11.12
CA ASP A 124 -11.37 -18.98 11.46
C ASP A 124 -12.36 -18.66 10.33
N GLU A 125 -12.04 -17.74 9.42
CA GLU A 125 -12.97 -17.23 8.41
C GLU A 125 -12.54 -17.54 6.97
N HIS A 126 -11.38 -18.17 6.75
CA HIS A 126 -10.77 -18.36 5.41
C HIS A 126 -10.71 -17.06 4.60
N GLN A 127 -10.61 -15.92 5.27
CA GLN A 127 -10.63 -14.60 4.68
C GLN A 127 -9.25 -13.96 4.75
N PHE A 128 -8.84 -13.29 3.66
CA PHE A 128 -7.60 -12.55 3.61
C PHE A 128 -7.82 -11.09 3.99
N ILE A 129 -7.02 -10.61 4.93
CA ILE A 129 -7.08 -9.24 5.42
C ILE A 129 -5.79 -8.50 5.02
N ILE A 130 -5.96 -7.27 4.56
CA ILE A 130 -4.87 -6.34 4.36
C ILE A 130 -4.58 -5.66 5.71
N ASP A 131 -3.42 -5.93 6.30
CA ASP A 131 -3.00 -5.48 7.62
C ASP A 131 -1.86 -4.45 7.52
N PRO A 132 -1.89 -3.34 8.27
CA PRO A 132 -0.84 -2.32 8.21
C PRO A 132 0.53 -2.81 8.71
N ILE A 133 1.59 -2.45 8.00
CA ILE A 133 2.97 -2.56 8.48
C ILE A 133 3.36 -1.23 9.13
N ILE A 134 3.46 -1.22 10.46
CA ILE A 134 3.74 0.00 11.23
C ILE A 134 5.20 0.43 11.08
N ASN A 135 6.15 -0.51 11.11
CA ASN A 135 7.58 -0.24 11.06
C ASN A 135 8.12 -0.49 9.65
N VAL A 136 7.93 0.47 8.75
CA VAL A 136 8.49 0.42 7.40
C VAL A 136 9.91 0.95 7.40
N GLU A 137 10.81 0.22 6.76
CA GLU A 137 12.21 0.62 6.62
C GLU A 137 12.34 1.95 5.85
N HIS A 138 13.15 2.87 6.39
CA HIS A 138 13.34 4.20 5.82
C HIS A 138 14.55 4.23 4.90
N VAL A 139 14.35 3.81 3.67
CA VAL A 139 15.31 3.90 2.58
C VAL A 139 14.80 4.92 1.57
N TYR A 140 15.68 5.81 1.11
CA TYR A 140 15.42 6.77 0.05
C TYR A 140 16.42 6.59 -1.08
N PHE A 141 16.11 7.08 -2.29
CA PHE A 141 17.05 6.94 -3.42
C PHE A 141 18.41 7.58 -3.18
N LYS A 142 18.48 8.62 -2.36
CA LYS A 142 19.75 9.23 -1.94
C LYS A 142 20.66 8.30 -1.13
N ASP A 143 20.07 7.29 -0.48
CA ASP A 143 20.78 6.31 0.35
C ASP A 143 21.33 5.13 -0.48
N ILE A 144 20.90 5.02 -1.74
CA ILE A 144 21.31 3.96 -2.67
C ILE A 144 22.40 4.51 -3.59
N VAL A 145 23.61 4.00 -3.44
CA VAL A 145 24.76 4.44 -4.25
C VAL A 145 24.75 3.76 -5.62
N GLY A 146 24.93 4.52 -6.68
CA GLY A 146 24.97 4.00 -8.06
C GLY A 146 23.58 3.69 -8.63
N TYR A 147 23.56 2.96 -9.74
CA TYR A 147 22.35 2.52 -10.45
C TYR A 147 21.42 3.66 -10.95
N GLU A 148 21.99 4.78 -11.37
CA GLU A 148 21.22 5.98 -11.73
C GLU A 148 20.24 5.73 -12.90
N ALA A 149 20.64 4.95 -13.90
CA ALA A 149 19.77 4.60 -15.03
C ALA A 149 18.60 3.70 -14.58
N GLN A 150 18.86 2.76 -13.69
CA GLN A 150 17.86 1.86 -13.09
C GLN A 150 16.86 2.62 -12.24
N LYS A 151 17.36 3.48 -11.34
CA LYS A 151 16.55 4.37 -10.51
C LYS A 151 15.66 5.24 -11.38
N LYS A 152 16.23 5.91 -12.37
CA LYS A 152 15.50 6.78 -13.29
C LYS A 152 14.33 6.04 -13.95
N LYS A 153 14.60 4.85 -14.52
CA LYS A 153 13.56 4.04 -15.17
C LYS A 153 12.45 3.63 -14.22
N LEU A 154 12.78 3.27 -12.97
CA LEU A 154 11.82 2.90 -11.94
C LEU A 154 10.97 4.10 -11.51
N ILE A 155 11.62 5.26 -11.31
CA ILE A 155 10.97 6.52 -10.95
C ILE A 155 10.00 6.97 -12.04
N GLU A 156 10.44 7.05 -13.30
CA GLU A 156 9.61 7.49 -14.43
C GLU A 156 8.35 6.63 -14.60
N ASN A 157 8.46 5.30 -14.45
CA ASN A 157 7.29 4.41 -14.48
C ASN A 157 6.34 4.65 -13.31
N THR A 158 6.89 4.91 -12.12
CA THR A 158 6.07 5.15 -10.91
C THR A 158 5.39 6.52 -10.98
N GLU A 159 6.06 7.56 -11.45
CA GLU A 159 5.49 8.90 -11.63
C GLU A 159 4.38 8.90 -12.69
N ALA A 160 4.56 8.18 -13.79
CA ALA A 160 3.50 7.98 -14.78
C ALA A 160 2.26 7.34 -14.14
N PHE A 161 2.45 6.29 -13.33
CA PHE A 161 1.38 5.61 -12.62
C PHE A 161 0.63 6.52 -11.63
N ILE A 162 1.36 7.26 -10.79
CA ILE A 162 0.78 8.18 -9.80
C ILE A 162 0.00 9.28 -10.49
N SER A 163 0.54 9.82 -11.60
CA SER A 163 -0.12 10.85 -12.41
C SER A 163 -1.32 10.33 -13.20
N GLY A 164 -1.70 9.06 -13.08
CA GLY A 164 -2.83 8.46 -13.79
C GLY A 164 -2.57 8.15 -15.27
N LYS A 165 -1.31 8.25 -15.73
CA LYS A 165 -0.88 7.84 -17.06
C LYS A 165 -0.70 6.33 -17.14
N GLU A 166 -0.60 5.79 -18.35
CA GLU A 166 -0.26 4.38 -18.55
C GLU A 166 1.13 4.06 -17.98
N ALA A 167 1.20 2.99 -17.21
CA ALA A 167 2.40 2.49 -16.59
C ALA A 167 2.39 0.96 -16.53
N ASN A 168 3.55 0.36 -16.37
CA ASN A 168 3.73 -1.08 -16.46
C ASN A 168 4.06 -1.72 -15.11
N ASN A 169 3.80 -3.03 -15.00
CA ASN A 169 4.39 -3.85 -13.96
C ASN A 169 5.91 -3.84 -14.12
N VAL A 170 6.63 -3.92 -13.02
CA VAL A 170 8.10 -3.84 -13.00
C VAL A 170 8.71 -5.09 -12.40
N LEU A 171 9.69 -5.65 -13.08
CA LEU A 171 10.57 -6.68 -12.56
C LEU A 171 11.99 -6.13 -12.43
N LEU A 172 12.50 -6.04 -11.19
CA LEU A 172 13.90 -5.76 -10.92
C LEU A 172 14.62 -7.12 -10.75
N PHE A 173 15.59 -7.40 -11.60
CA PHE A 173 16.31 -8.67 -11.53
C PHE A 173 17.82 -8.44 -11.57
N GLY A 174 18.60 -9.42 -11.10
CA GLY A 174 20.07 -9.35 -11.08
C GLY A 174 20.66 -9.85 -9.78
N ASP A 175 21.93 -9.52 -9.53
CA ASP A 175 22.72 -10.08 -8.46
C ASP A 175 22.18 -9.76 -7.05
N ALA A 176 22.40 -10.65 -6.10
CA ALA A 176 22.01 -10.41 -4.70
C ALA A 176 22.76 -9.21 -4.12
N GLY A 177 22.12 -8.46 -3.24
CA GLY A 177 22.74 -7.33 -2.54
C GLY A 177 22.94 -6.05 -3.37
N THR A 178 22.37 -5.97 -4.59
CA THR A 178 22.54 -4.81 -5.50
C THR A 178 21.51 -3.69 -5.28
N GLY A 179 20.70 -3.75 -4.23
CA GLY A 179 19.75 -2.67 -3.89
C GLY A 179 18.39 -2.75 -4.59
N LYS A 180 18.00 -3.88 -5.20
CA LYS A 180 16.68 -4.06 -5.84
C LYS A 180 15.52 -3.79 -4.88
N SER A 181 15.47 -4.51 -3.76
CA SER A 181 14.42 -4.37 -2.75
C SER A 181 14.46 -2.99 -2.09
N SER A 182 15.67 -2.45 -1.86
CA SER A 182 15.87 -1.08 -1.36
C SER A 182 15.28 -0.03 -2.30
N SER A 183 15.43 -0.21 -3.63
CA SER A 183 14.86 0.71 -4.62
C SER A 183 13.33 0.71 -4.61
N VAL A 184 12.69 -0.45 -4.40
CA VAL A 184 11.22 -0.54 -4.28
C VAL A 184 10.75 0.11 -2.98
N LYS A 185 11.48 -0.10 -1.87
CA LYS A 185 11.19 0.58 -0.59
C LYS A 185 11.35 2.10 -0.69
N ALA A 186 12.37 2.57 -1.43
CA ALA A 186 12.58 4.00 -1.68
C ALA A 186 11.39 4.62 -2.44
N ILE A 187 10.86 3.96 -3.47
CA ILE A 187 9.64 4.37 -4.17
C ILE A 187 8.50 4.64 -3.19
N LEU A 188 8.22 3.70 -2.28
CA LEU A 188 7.16 3.88 -1.30
C LEU A 188 7.40 5.11 -0.42
N ASN A 189 8.62 5.26 0.10
CA ASN A 189 8.93 6.35 1.02
C ASN A 189 8.88 7.74 0.36
N GLU A 190 9.25 7.84 -0.91
CA GLU A 190 9.23 9.12 -1.63
C GLU A 190 7.84 9.51 -2.13
N TYR A 191 7.03 8.52 -2.56
CA TYR A 191 5.74 8.80 -3.21
C TYR A 191 4.51 8.55 -2.33
N TYR A 192 4.68 8.10 -1.08
CA TYR A 192 3.57 7.94 -0.14
C TYR A 192 2.71 9.20 -0.01
N GLY A 193 3.35 10.38 0.08
CA GLY A 193 2.66 11.67 0.19
C GLY A 193 1.82 12.04 -1.03
N GLN A 194 2.03 11.37 -2.16
CA GLN A 194 1.28 11.53 -3.41
C GLN A 194 0.24 10.43 -3.62
N GLY A 195 -0.17 9.73 -2.55
CA GLY A 195 -1.21 8.72 -2.60
C GLY A 195 -0.74 7.30 -2.93
N LEU A 196 0.57 7.04 -2.97
CA LEU A 196 1.07 5.69 -3.17
C LEU A 196 0.95 4.84 -1.90
N ARG A 197 0.52 3.60 -2.08
CA ARG A 197 0.44 2.55 -1.04
C ARG A 197 1.10 1.28 -1.55
N MET A 198 1.63 0.48 -0.65
CA MET A 198 2.27 -0.78 -1.02
C MET A 198 1.73 -1.94 -0.21
N ILE A 199 1.42 -3.05 -0.87
CA ILE A 199 0.98 -4.29 -0.24
C ILE A 199 2.03 -5.35 -0.53
N GLU A 200 2.71 -5.81 0.50
CA GLU A 200 3.67 -6.91 0.40
C GLU A 200 2.94 -8.24 0.33
N VAL A 201 3.31 -9.06 -0.65
CA VAL A 201 2.67 -10.35 -0.91
C VAL A 201 3.73 -11.41 -1.08
N TYR A 202 3.66 -12.44 -0.25
CA TYR A 202 4.53 -13.60 -0.34
C TYR A 202 3.97 -14.66 -1.31
N LYS A 203 4.85 -15.47 -1.88
CA LYS A 203 4.50 -16.47 -2.90
C LYS A 203 3.33 -17.37 -2.49
N HIS A 204 3.33 -17.89 -1.26
CA HIS A 204 2.25 -18.74 -0.75
C HIS A 204 0.86 -18.06 -0.65
N GLN A 205 0.84 -16.71 -0.74
CA GLN A 205 -0.37 -15.90 -0.67
C GLN A 205 -0.95 -15.54 -2.04
N PHE A 206 -0.37 -16.00 -3.15
CA PHE A 206 -0.83 -15.61 -4.49
C PHE A 206 -2.28 -16.00 -4.79
N LYS A 207 -2.80 -17.04 -4.15
CA LYS A 207 -4.23 -17.37 -4.19
C LYS A 207 -5.14 -16.25 -3.70
N ALA A 208 -4.64 -15.40 -2.78
CA ALA A 208 -5.37 -14.27 -2.20
C ALA A 208 -5.37 -13.01 -3.10
N LEU A 209 -4.53 -12.96 -4.13
CA LEU A 209 -4.34 -11.74 -4.91
C LEU A 209 -5.64 -11.21 -5.54
N SER A 210 -6.52 -12.07 -6.03
CA SER A 210 -7.80 -11.64 -6.60
C SER A 210 -8.68 -10.95 -5.58
N GLU A 211 -8.75 -11.46 -4.35
CA GLU A 211 -9.51 -10.85 -3.25
C GLU A 211 -8.89 -9.53 -2.80
N VAL A 212 -7.56 -9.46 -2.72
CA VAL A 212 -6.83 -8.22 -2.41
C VAL A 212 -7.09 -7.15 -3.45
N LEU A 213 -7.08 -7.50 -4.74
CA LEU A 213 -7.38 -6.57 -5.83
C LEU A 213 -8.80 -6.03 -5.74
N GLU A 214 -9.79 -6.87 -5.39
CA GLU A 214 -11.17 -6.45 -5.18
C GLU A 214 -11.30 -5.43 -4.03
N GLN A 215 -10.56 -5.61 -2.92
CA GLN A 215 -10.59 -4.71 -1.78
C GLN A 215 -10.01 -3.32 -2.08
N VAL A 216 -9.13 -3.19 -3.07
CA VAL A 216 -8.42 -1.93 -3.36
C VAL A 216 -8.81 -1.26 -4.68
N LYS A 217 -9.53 -1.94 -5.58
CA LYS A 217 -9.79 -1.47 -6.95
C LYS A 217 -10.53 -0.13 -7.02
N ASP A 218 -11.42 0.13 -6.08
CA ASP A 218 -12.27 1.32 -6.07
C ASP A 218 -11.78 2.41 -5.10
N ARG A 219 -10.60 2.22 -4.51
CA ARG A 219 -9.98 3.20 -3.59
C ARG A 219 -9.27 4.31 -4.35
N ASN A 220 -9.25 5.50 -3.76
CA ASN A 220 -8.60 6.68 -4.36
C ASN A 220 -7.08 6.73 -4.17
N TYR A 221 -6.45 5.57 -4.05
CA TYR A 221 -4.99 5.42 -3.93
C TYR A 221 -4.41 4.68 -5.11
N LYS A 222 -3.11 4.84 -5.30
CA LYS A 222 -2.30 4.01 -6.18
C LYS A 222 -1.62 2.91 -5.36
N PHE A 223 -1.85 1.67 -5.73
CA PHE A 223 -1.31 0.52 -5.02
C PHE A 223 -0.21 -0.17 -5.82
N ILE A 224 0.90 -0.46 -5.17
CA ILE A 224 1.91 -1.38 -5.67
C ILE A 224 1.80 -2.68 -4.88
N ILE A 225 1.49 -3.78 -5.57
CA ILE A 225 1.64 -5.12 -5.02
C ILE A 225 3.12 -5.48 -5.13
N TYR A 226 3.78 -5.62 -4.01
CA TYR A 226 5.20 -5.89 -3.94
C TYR A 226 5.49 -7.36 -3.65
N MET A 227 6.33 -7.97 -4.46
CA MET A 227 6.78 -9.35 -4.35
C MET A 227 8.31 -9.37 -4.27
N ASP A 228 8.84 -9.65 -3.08
CA ASP A 228 10.29 -9.71 -2.88
C ASP A 228 10.82 -11.12 -3.17
N ASP A 229 12.02 -11.18 -3.77
CA ASP A 229 12.77 -12.39 -4.12
C ASP A 229 11.93 -13.45 -4.87
N LEU A 230 11.20 -12.98 -5.89
CA LEU A 230 10.30 -13.81 -6.68
C LEU A 230 11.08 -14.86 -7.48
N SER A 231 10.84 -16.12 -7.20
CA SER A 231 11.37 -17.27 -7.94
C SER A 231 10.45 -18.48 -7.80
N PHE A 232 10.38 -19.31 -8.83
CA PHE A 232 9.57 -20.53 -8.82
C PHE A 232 10.44 -21.74 -9.17
N GLU A 233 10.15 -22.84 -8.50
CA GLU A 233 10.63 -24.16 -8.92
C GLU A 233 9.70 -24.72 -10.00
N GLU A 234 10.18 -25.71 -10.73
CA GLU A 234 9.49 -26.26 -11.92
C GLU A 234 8.07 -26.76 -11.67
N TYR A 235 7.83 -27.34 -10.50
CA TYR A 235 6.57 -27.97 -10.12
C TYR A 235 5.64 -27.08 -9.27
N GLU A 236 6.04 -25.86 -8.95
CA GLU A 236 5.19 -24.95 -8.19
C GLU A 236 4.06 -24.41 -9.06
N LEU A 237 2.85 -24.40 -8.51
CA LEU A 237 1.64 -23.96 -9.20
C LEU A 237 1.37 -22.46 -9.02
N GLU A 238 2.03 -21.84 -8.05
CA GLU A 238 1.83 -20.43 -7.68
C GLU A 238 2.10 -19.47 -8.84
N TYR A 239 2.99 -19.82 -9.76
CA TYR A 239 3.24 -19.01 -10.95
C TYR A 239 2.00 -18.84 -11.84
N LYS A 240 1.07 -19.82 -11.84
CA LYS A 240 -0.17 -19.76 -12.62
C LYS A 240 -1.11 -18.67 -12.11
N TYR A 241 -1.19 -18.50 -10.79
CA TYR A 241 -1.97 -17.40 -10.19
C TYR A 241 -1.40 -16.06 -10.59
N LEU A 242 -0.08 -15.88 -10.48
CA LEU A 242 0.59 -14.64 -10.88
C LEU A 242 0.43 -14.38 -12.39
N LYS A 243 0.57 -15.41 -13.23
CA LYS A 243 0.37 -15.30 -14.68
C LYS A 243 -1.04 -14.80 -14.99
N ALA A 244 -2.07 -15.40 -14.40
CA ALA A 244 -3.47 -15.00 -14.62
C ALA A 244 -3.72 -13.53 -14.27
N ILE A 245 -3.09 -13.01 -13.22
CA ILE A 245 -3.23 -11.62 -12.78
C ILE A 245 -2.43 -10.67 -13.69
N LEU A 246 -1.22 -11.04 -14.11
CA LEU A 246 -0.42 -10.24 -15.03
C LEU A 246 -1.07 -10.13 -16.41
N GLU A 247 -1.76 -11.18 -16.87
CA GLU A 247 -2.50 -11.22 -18.14
C GLU A 247 -3.84 -10.48 -18.07
N GLY A 248 -4.39 -10.30 -16.87
CA GLY A 248 -5.64 -9.56 -16.65
C GLY A 248 -6.92 -10.35 -16.91
N GLY A 249 -6.88 -11.61 -17.31
CA GLY A 249 -8.07 -12.44 -17.55
C GLY A 249 -9.19 -11.75 -18.34
N LEU A 250 -10.45 -12.12 -18.11
CA LEU A 250 -11.63 -11.43 -18.66
C LEU A 250 -11.96 -10.12 -17.90
N GLY A 251 -11.51 -9.97 -16.66
CA GLY A 251 -11.69 -8.76 -15.86
C GLY A 251 -10.61 -7.72 -16.19
N LYS A 252 -11.01 -6.45 -16.40
CA LYS A 252 -10.03 -5.37 -16.52
C LYS A 252 -9.23 -5.26 -15.23
N ARG A 253 -7.91 -5.32 -15.35
CA ARG A 253 -7.02 -5.01 -14.24
C ARG A 253 -7.36 -3.63 -13.67
N PRO A 254 -7.42 -3.47 -12.33
CA PRO A 254 -7.64 -2.17 -11.72
C PRO A 254 -6.58 -1.15 -12.17
N LYS A 255 -7.00 0.01 -12.65
CA LYS A 255 -6.11 1.08 -13.13
C LYS A 255 -5.26 1.71 -12.02
N ASN A 256 -5.62 1.45 -10.78
CA ASN A 256 -4.95 1.95 -9.59
C ASN A 256 -3.99 0.93 -8.97
N VAL A 257 -3.68 -0.19 -9.65
CA VAL A 257 -2.79 -1.24 -9.13
C VAL A 257 -1.69 -1.58 -10.14
N LEU A 258 -0.43 -1.62 -9.68
CA LEU A 258 0.73 -2.20 -10.38
C LEU A 258 1.36 -3.31 -9.54
N ILE A 259 2.10 -4.20 -10.21
CA ILE A 259 2.90 -5.24 -9.57
C ILE A 259 4.37 -4.90 -9.75
N TYR A 260 5.10 -4.79 -8.63
CA TYR A 260 6.55 -4.68 -8.61
C TYR A 260 7.13 -5.93 -7.97
N ALA A 261 8.06 -6.57 -8.66
CA ALA A 261 8.73 -7.76 -8.16
C ALA A 261 10.25 -7.59 -8.20
N THR A 262 10.93 -8.19 -7.24
CA THR A 262 12.39 -8.37 -7.30
C THR A 262 12.71 -9.83 -7.52
N SER A 263 13.84 -10.12 -8.16
CA SER A 263 14.35 -11.48 -8.33
C SER A 263 15.87 -11.50 -8.40
N ASN A 264 16.47 -12.54 -7.84
CA ASN A 264 17.88 -12.79 -8.02
C ASN A 264 18.17 -13.57 -9.32
N ARG A 265 17.16 -13.81 -10.15
CA ARG A 265 17.25 -14.55 -11.42
C ARG A 265 16.61 -13.77 -12.56
N ARG A 266 17.21 -13.86 -13.74
CA ARG A 266 16.62 -13.30 -14.97
C ARG A 266 15.36 -14.04 -15.38
N HIS A 267 15.39 -15.37 -15.26
CA HIS A 267 14.26 -16.26 -15.50
C HIS A 267 13.65 -16.63 -14.15
N LEU A 268 12.41 -16.26 -13.95
CA LEU A 268 11.70 -16.43 -12.67
C LEU A 268 11.50 -17.90 -12.30
N ILE A 269 11.54 -18.80 -13.27
CA ILE A 269 11.36 -20.25 -13.07
C ILE A 269 12.70 -20.96 -13.33
N ARG A 270 13.08 -21.88 -12.46
CA ARG A 270 14.34 -22.61 -12.51
C ARG A 270 14.31 -23.63 -13.64
N GLU A 271 15.31 -23.58 -14.51
CA GLU A 271 15.60 -24.60 -15.51
C GLU A 271 16.54 -25.66 -14.93
N LYS A 272 16.29 -26.94 -15.16
CA LYS A 272 17.23 -28.01 -14.87
C LYS A 272 18.24 -28.14 -16.01
N PHE A 273 19.48 -28.47 -15.68
CA PHE A 273 20.52 -28.77 -16.66
C PHE A 273 20.19 -29.96 -17.56
N SER A 274 19.29 -30.87 -17.14
CA SER A 274 18.74 -31.97 -17.96
C SER A 274 17.97 -31.49 -19.16
N ASP A 275 17.27 -30.37 -19.07
CA ASP A 275 16.40 -29.84 -20.15
C ASP A 275 17.21 -29.41 -21.38
N LYS A 276 18.53 -29.23 -21.24
CA LYS A 276 19.43 -28.88 -22.37
C LYS A 276 20.00 -30.10 -23.13
N ARG A 277 19.86 -31.30 -22.62
CA ARG A 277 20.45 -32.51 -23.24
C ARG A 277 19.45 -33.43 -23.94
N GLU A 278 18.16 -33.27 -23.71
CA GLU A 278 17.10 -34.04 -24.35
C GLU A 278 16.36 -33.23 -25.40
N LEU A 279 17.10 -32.70 -26.38
CA LEU A 279 16.55 -31.89 -27.47
C LEU A 279 15.81 -32.74 -28.53
N ASP A 280 15.62 -34.03 -28.32
CA ASP A 280 15.12 -34.92 -29.40
C ASP A 280 13.81 -35.66 -29.08
N ASP A 281 13.19 -35.51 -27.91
CA ASP A 281 12.01 -36.35 -27.63
C ASP A 281 11.00 -35.73 -26.64
N ASP A 282 10.46 -34.51 -26.87
CA ASP A 282 9.14 -34.16 -26.36
C ASP A 282 8.70 -32.73 -26.72
N LEU A 283 7.71 -32.64 -27.61
CA LEU A 283 6.96 -31.39 -27.88
C LEU A 283 6.33 -30.78 -26.63
N HIS A 284 6.06 -31.55 -25.59
CA HIS A 284 5.49 -31.10 -24.32
C HIS A 284 6.49 -30.34 -23.43
N ASN A 285 7.79 -30.64 -23.51
CA ASN A 285 8.82 -29.93 -22.73
C ASN A 285 9.09 -28.52 -23.29
N ASN A 286 8.99 -28.32 -24.59
CA ASN A 286 9.16 -27.02 -25.25
C ASN A 286 8.06 -26.02 -24.85
N ASP A 287 6.81 -26.46 -24.69
CA ASP A 287 5.70 -25.60 -24.30
C ASP A 287 5.87 -25.10 -22.85
N THR A 288 6.34 -25.97 -21.96
CA THR A 288 6.60 -25.61 -20.55
C THR A 288 7.76 -24.60 -20.43
N VAL A 289 8.82 -24.75 -21.19
CA VAL A 289 9.97 -23.82 -21.20
C VAL A 289 9.56 -22.45 -21.77
N GLN A 290 8.79 -22.42 -22.87
CA GLN A 290 8.26 -21.19 -23.43
C GLN A 290 7.28 -20.48 -22.47
N GLU A 291 6.47 -21.23 -21.76
CA GLU A 291 5.56 -20.71 -20.75
C GLU A 291 6.31 -20.07 -19.58
N LYS A 292 7.42 -20.69 -19.16
CA LYS A 292 8.33 -20.21 -18.11
C LYS A 292 9.05 -18.91 -18.49
N LEU A 293 9.55 -18.82 -19.72
CA LEU A 293 10.19 -17.63 -20.24
C LEU A 293 9.19 -16.46 -20.40
N SER A 294 7.93 -16.78 -20.66
CA SER A 294 6.88 -15.79 -20.91
C SER A 294 6.51 -15.00 -19.66
N LEU A 295 6.69 -15.54 -18.44
CA LEU A 295 6.27 -14.84 -17.20
C LEU A 295 7.04 -13.54 -16.96
N ALA A 296 8.36 -13.53 -17.18
CA ALA A 296 9.17 -12.31 -17.04
C ALA A 296 8.82 -11.26 -18.12
N ALA A 297 8.46 -11.70 -19.33
CA ALA A 297 8.06 -10.81 -20.42
C ALA A 297 6.72 -10.10 -20.15
N ARG A 298 5.89 -10.62 -19.22
CA ARG A 298 4.62 -10.00 -18.84
C ARG A 298 4.75 -8.82 -17.89
N PHE A 299 5.94 -8.65 -17.30
CA PHE A 299 6.29 -7.39 -16.65
C PHE A 299 6.70 -6.42 -17.75
N GLY A 300 5.88 -5.50 -18.14
CA GLY A 300 6.16 -4.57 -19.25
C GLY A 300 7.47 -3.77 -19.09
N VAL A 301 7.99 -3.62 -17.87
CA VAL A 301 9.30 -3.02 -17.57
C VAL A 301 10.17 -4.01 -16.81
N THR A 302 11.35 -4.30 -17.36
CA THR A 302 12.39 -5.07 -16.69
C THR A 302 13.63 -4.20 -16.46
N ILE A 303 14.22 -4.29 -15.25
CA ILE A 303 15.37 -3.48 -14.83
C ILE A 303 16.45 -4.41 -14.26
N TYR A 304 17.63 -4.40 -14.89
CA TYR A 304 18.76 -5.23 -14.48
C TYR A 304 19.66 -4.50 -13.48
N TYR A 305 19.95 -5.16 -12.36
CA TYR A 305 20.87 -4.74 -11.32
C TYR A 305 22.04 -5.72 -11.27
N GLY A 306 23.09 -5.45 -12.04
CA GLY A 306 24.35 -6.23 -12.00
C GLY A 306 25.24 -5.80 -10.87
N SER A 307 26.07 -6.73 -10.35
CA SER A 307 27.15 -6.34 -9.43
C SER A 307 28.05 -5.31 -10.10
N PRO A 308 28.48 -4.26 -9.38
CA PRO A 308 29.47 -3.33 -9.92
C PRO A 308 30.76 -4.11 -10.23
N ASP A 309 31.36 -3.80 -11.40
CA ASP A 309 32.65 -4.37 -11.73
C ASP A 309 33.65 -4.05 -10.61
N LYS A 310 34.37 -5.07 -10.17
CA LYS A 310 35.48 -4.86 -9.21
C LYS A 310 36.57 -4.14 -9.97
N PHE A 311 36.68 -2.84 -9.75
CA PHE A 311 37.86 -2.07 -10.14
C PHE A 311 39.06 -2.36 -9.23
#